data_7e5b6357cd023c57e353472e1b1074f9
#
_entry.id   7e5b6357cd023c57e353472e1b1074f9
#
_cell.length_a   1.000
_cell.length_b   1.000
_cell.length_c   1.000
_cell.angle_alpha   90.00
_cell.angle_beta   90.00
_cell.angle_gamma   90.00
#
_symmetry.space_group_name_H-M   'P 1'
#
loop_
_entity.id
_entity.type
_entity.pdbx_description
1 polymer ?
#
loop_
_entity_poly.entity_id
_entity_poly.type
_entity_poly.pdbx_seq_one_letter_code
_entity_poly.pdbx_strand_id
1 'polypeptide(L)'
;TADGYTVAALAVVNSVGSPIDPDTGLPWHIGRWTAPSLSSTGLRRLRDLLVAAPGSSLNTTIGLVATDAPLNKAQCGKMADVAHDGLARAIRPAHSMNDGDCVFAVATGTSPTTFPVSTDPSTDLPIGAVNRLLTAAADVFAESCTGAILTATSIGGPPAYQDFARKQSRSGGGPGTSH
;
A
#
# COMPACT_ATOMS: atom_id res chain seq x y z
N THR A 1 13.88 -5.44 6.99
CA THR A 1 14.35 -5.44 8.39
C THR A 1 15.03 -4.13 8.72
N ALA A 2 14.87 -3.64 9.95
CA ALA A 2 15.57 -2.47 10.47
C ALA A 2 16.31 -2.88 11.74
N ASP A 3 17.64 -2.70 11.78
CA ASP A 3 18.51 -3.09 12.89
C ASP A 3 18.33 -4.54 13.38
N GLY A 4 18.09 -5.47 12.48
CA GLY A 4 17.83 -6.89 12.82
C GLY A 4 16.38 -7.18 13.22
N TYR A 5 15.53 -6.15 13.42
CA TYR A 5 14.12 -6.33 13.64
C TYR A 5 13.34 -6.48 12.35
N THR A 6 12.27 -7.26 12.39
CA THR A 6 11.33 -7.40 11.29
C THR A 6 10.26 -6.31 11.38
N VAL A 7 9.94 -5.68 10.25
CA VAL A 7 8.77 -4.81 10.11
C VAL A 7 7.94 -5.31 8.94
N ALA A 8 6.65 -5.47 9.16
CA ALA A 8 5.69 -5.94 8.17
C ALA A 8 4.44 -5.05 8.15
N ALA A 9 3.72 -5.04 7.03
CA ALA A 9 2.47 -4.30 6.93
C ALA A 9 1.42 -5.07 6.13
N LEU A 10 0.15 -4.75 6.44
CA LEU A 10 -1.03 -5.16 5.71
C LEU A 10 -1.87 -3.92 5.42
N ALA A 11 -2.38 -3.79 4.20
CA ALA A 11 -3.29 -2.72 3.83
C ALA A 11 -4.53 -3.25 3.09
N VAL A 12 -5.70 -2.71 3.45
CA VAL A 12 -6.95 -2.85 2.70
C VAL A 12 -7.28 -1.47 2.16
N VAL A 13 -7.16 -1.30 0.84
CA VAL A 13 -7.22 0.01 0.17
C VAL A 13 -8.57 0.19 -0.51
N ASN A 14 -9.31 1.20 -0.07
CA ASN A 14 -10.53 1.72 -0.72
C ASN A 14 -10.55 3.25 -0.59
N SER A 15 -9.50 3.92 -1.08
CA SER A 15 -9.27 5.35 -0.95
C SER A 15 -10.09 6.20 -1.91
N VAL A 16 -10.30 7.48 -1.56
CA VAL A 16 -10.78 8.50 -2.51
C VAL A 16 -9.73 8.79 -3.56
N GLY A 17 -8.48 8.95 -3.14
CA GLY A 17 -7.37 9.20 -4.04
C GLY A 17 -6.98 7.99 -4.88
N SER A 18 -6.29 8.26 -5.99
CA SER A 18 -5.77 7.23 -6.87
C SER A 18 -4.43 6.69 -6.40
N PRO A 19 -4.24 5.37 -6.36
CA PRO A 19 -2.91 4.77 -6.16
C PRO A 19 -2.06 4.77 -7.45
N ILE A 20 -2.64 5.15 -8.58
CA ILE A 20 -2.01 5.15 -9.89
C ILE A 20 -1.91 6.58 -10.41
N ASP A 21 -0.74 6.94 -10.90
CA ASP A 21 -0.50 8.17 -11.65
C ASP A 21 -1.25 8.09 -13.00
N PRO A 22 -2.23 8.98 -13.27
CA PRO A 22 -2.99 8.94 -14.50
C PRO A 22 -2.16 9.28 -15.74
N ASP A 23 -1.01 9.93 -15.58
CA ASP A 23 -0.18 10.33 -16.72
C ASP A 23 0.73 9.18 -17.20
N THR A 24 1.25 8.42 -16.28
CA THR A 24 2.16 7.31 -16.57
C THR A 24 1.46 5.95 -16.55
N GLY A 25 0.36 5.82 -15.85
CA GLY A 25 -0.32 4.55 -15.58
C GLY A 25 0.43 3.66 -14.58
N LEU A 26 1.42 4.20 -13.88
CA LEU A 26 2.20 3.48 -12.89
C LEU A 26 1.75 3.85 -11.47
N PRO A 27 1.93 2.97 -10.48
CA PRO A 27 1.75 3.34 -9.07
C PRO A 27 2.62 4.53 -8.69
N TRP A 28 2.10 5.44 -7.84
CA TRP A 28 2.87 6.56 -7.29
C TRP A 28 4.09 6.09 -6.50
N HIS A 29 3.95 4.98 -5.79
CA HIS A 29 5.05 4.29 -5.10
C HIS A 29 5.20 2.90 -5.69
N ILE A 30 6.39 2.56 -6.17
CA ILE A 30 6.65 1.24 -6.75
C ILE A 30 7.40 0.32 -5.77
N GLY A 31 8.30 0.86 -4.94
CA GLY A 31 9.09 0.09 -3.99
C GLY A 31 9.77 -1.11 -4.65
N ARG A 32 9.57 -2.30 -4.05
CA ARG A 32 10.09 -3.58 -4.57
C ARG A 32 9.21 -4.22 -5.64
N TRP A 33 8.06 -3.64 -5.95
CA TRP A 33 7.12 -4.19 -6.91
C TRP A 33 7.53 -3.88 -8.34
N THR A 34 7.09 -4.72 -9.26
CA THR A 34 7.20 -4.45 -10.70
C THR A 34 5.79 -4.29 -11.25
N ALA A 35 5.48 -3.12 -11.75
CA ALA A 35 4.20 -2.87 -12.41
C ALA A 35 4.29 -3.26 -13.88
N PRO A 36 3.26 -3.93 -14.43
CA PRO A 36 3.20 -4.21 -15.86
C PRO A 36 3.04 -2.90 -16.65
N SER A 37 3.72 -2.80 -17.78
CA SER A 37 3.56 -1.67 -18.69
C SER A 37 2.18 -1.69 -19.34
N LEU A 38 1.50 -0.55 -19.33
CA LEU A 38 0.23 -0.37 -20.02
C LEU A 38 0.46 0.01 -21.50
N SER A 39 -0.33 -0.56 -22.38
CA SER A 39 -0.41 -0.05 -23.76
C SER A 39 -1.09 1.32 -23.78
N SER A 40 -0.95 2.08 -24.87
CA SER A 40 -1.65 3.37 -25.03
C SER A 40 -3.17 3.24 -24.89
N THR A 41 -3.73 2.12 -25.33
CA THR A 41 -5.15 1.82 -25.15
C THR A 41 -5.48 1.49 -23.68
N GLY A 42 -4.63 0.72 -23.00
CA GLY A 42 -4.80 0.41 -21.58
C GLY A 42 -4.74 1.67 -20.71
N LEU A 43 -3.77 2.54 -20.98
CA LEU A 43 -3.62 3.81 -20.26
C LEU A 43 -4.84 4.73 -20.45
N ARG A 44 -5.36 4.84 -21.69
CA ARG A 44 -6.57 5.60 -21.95
C ARG A 44 -7.77 5.06 -21.17
N ARG A 45 -8.02 3.76 -21.23
CA ARG A 45 -9.10 3.11 -20.47
C ARG A 45 -8.99 3.34 -18.97
N LEU A 46 -7.77 3.28 -18.42
CA LEU A 46 -7.51 3.57 -17.01
C LEU A 46 -7.89 5.03 -16.68
N ARG A 47 -7.46 5.99 -17.48
CA ARG A 47 -7.81 7.41 -17.32
C ARG A 47 -9.31 7.65 -17.36
N ASP A 48 -9.99 7.06 -18.33
CA ASP A 48 -11.45 7.15 -18.47
C ASP A 48 -12.15 6.63 -17.21
N LEU A 49 -11.67 5.51 -16.63
CA LEU A 49 -12.18 4.97 -15.38
C LEU A 49 -11.96 5.92 -14.20
N LEU A 50 -10.75 6.47 -14.05
CA LEU A 50 -10.41 7.39 -12.95
C LEU A 50 -11.23 8.67 -12.98
N VAL A 51 -11.58 9.15 -14.18
CA VAL A 51 -12.45 10.33 -14.36
C VAL A 51 -13.93 9.99 -14.11
N ALA A 52 -14.36 8.79 -14.52
CA ALA A 52 -15.75 8.38 -14.41
C ALA A 52 -16.12 7.83 -13.02
N ALA A 53 -15.15 7.53 -12.18
CA ALA A 53 -15.41 6.97 -10.86
C ALA A 53 -16.22 7.94 -10.01
N PRO A 54 -17.50 7.66 -9.71
CA PRO A 54 -18.26 8.48 -8.79
C PRO A 54 -17.57 8.40 -7.43
N GLY A 55 -17.32 9.54 -6.82
CA GLY A 55 -16.80 9.57 -5.45
C GLY A 55 -17.72 8.74 -4.55
N SER A 56 -17.23 7.64 -4.02
CA SER A 56 -17.93 6.90 -2.98
C SER A 56 -18.08 7.80 -1.76
N SER A 57 -19.23 7.78 -1.11
CA SER A 57 -19.43 8.54 0.14
C SER A 57 -18.72 7.90 1.34
N LEU A 58 -18.21 6.69 1.18
CA LEU A 58 -17.55 5.90 2.23
C LEU A 58 -16.26 5.32 1.68
N ASN A 59 -15.17 6.04 1.87
CA ASN A 59 -13.84 5.62 1.48
C ASN A 59 -12.97 5.50 2.73
N THR A 60 -12.05 4.55 2.70
CA THR A 60 -11.10 4.34 3.80
C THR A 60 -9.96 3.42 3.37
N THR A 61 -8.80 3.62 3.97
CA THR A 61 -7.73 2.63 3.99
C THR A 61 -7.55 2.13 5.41
N ILE A 62 -7.65 0.83 5.59
CA ILE A 62 -7.38 0.20 6.89
C ILE A 62 -6.03 -0.49 6.81
N GLY A 63 -5.15 -0.19 7.78
CA GLY A 63 -3.80 -0.71 7.82
C GLY A 63 -3.41 -1.29 9.16
N LEU A 64 -2.44 -2.20 9.08
CA LEU A 64 -1.72 -2.72 10.24
C LEU A 64 -0.23 -2.70 9.94
N VAL A 65 0.57 -2.17 10.86
CA VAL A 65 2.03 -2.32 10.86
C VAL A 65 2.43 -3.15 12.07
N ALA A 66 3.28 -4.13 11.87
CA ALA A 66 3.72 -5.05 12.90
C ALA A 66 5.25 -5.12 12.96
N THR A 67 5.79 -5.26 14.16
CA THR A 67 7.22 -5.50 14.38
C THR A 67 7.45 -6.50 15.52
N ASP A 68 8.57 -7.23 15.46
CA ASP A 68 9.05 -8.06 16.55
C ASP A 68 9.94 -7.29 17.55
N ALA A 69 10.19 -6.00 17.32
CA ALA A 69 10.90 -5.12 18.23
C ALA A 69 10.12 -4.89 19.54
N PRO A 70 10.78 -4.68 20.68
CA PRO A 70 10.13 -4.43 21.96
C PRO A 70 9.75 -2.94 22.10
N LEU A 71 8.77 -2.49 21.32
CA LEU A 71 8.24 -1.13 21.41
C LEU A 71 7.25 -1.00 22.57
N ASN A 72 7.29 0.11 23.27
CA ASN A 72 6.26 0.47 24.23
C ASN A 72 5.00 1.04 23.53
N LYS A 73 3.93 1.28 24.31
CA LYS A 73 2.65 1.76 23.76
C LYS A 73 2.78 3.09 23.02
N ALA A 74 3.58 4.03 23.51
CA ALA A 74 3.75 5.33 22.88
C ALA A 74 4.52 5.20 21.55
N GLN A 75 5.53 4.36 21.50
CA GLN A 75 6.30 4.06 20.28
C GLN A 75 5.43 3.32 19.24
N CYS A 76 4.56 2.37 19.68
CA CYS A 76 3.57 1.75 18.79
C CYS A 76 2.60 2.80 18.21
N GLY A 77 2.06 3.70 19.05
CA GLY A 77 1.21 4.79 18.57
C GLY A 77 1.93 5.63 17.51
N LYS A 78 3.18 6.02 17.80
CA LYS A 78 3.98 6.78 16.84
C LYS A 78 4.27 5.99 15.55
N MET A 79 4.44 4.67 15.62
CA MET A 79 4.61 3.82 14.44
C MET A 79 3.35 3.81 13.57
N ALA A 80 2.16 3.76 14.18
CA ALA A 80 0.90 3.87 13.46
C ALA A 80 0.76 5.25 12.78
N ASP A 81 1.09 6.34 13.48
CA ASP A 81 1.06 7.70 12.92
C ASP A 81 1.98 7.82 11.70
N VAL A 82 3.22 7.36 11.80
CA VAL A 82 4.21 7.46 10.71
C VAL A 82 3.88 6.55 9.53
N ALA A 83 3.14 5.47 9.74
CA ALA A 83 2.66 4.63 8.64
C ALA A 83 1.74 5.40 7.67
N HIS A 84 1.03 6.44 8.13
CA HIS A 84 0.26 7.34 7.27
C HIS A 84 1.13 8.10 6.24
N ASP A 85 2.40 8.36 6.54
CA ASP A 85 3.34 8.91 5.56
C ASP A 85 3.55 7.92 4.39
N GLY A 86 3.54 6.62 4.70
CA GLY A 86 3.59 5.56 3.68
C GLY A 86 2.34 5.56 2.80
N LEU A 87 1.16 5.74 3.39
CA LEU A 87 -0.10 5.87 2.65
C LEU A 87 -0.06 7.07 1.71
N ALA A 88 0.40 8.22 2.19
CA ALA A 88 0.50 9.44 1.38
C ALA A 88 1.52 9.35 0.23
N ARG A 89 2.50 8.45 0.32
CA ARG A 89 3.42 8.15 -0.80
C ARG A 89 2.75 7.29 -1.88
N ALA A 90 1.84 6.39 -1.47
CA ALA A 90 1.22 5.39 -2.35
C ALA A 90 -0.10 5.85 -2.97
N ILE A 91 -0.80 6.83 -2.38
CA ILE A 91 -2.14 7.27 -2.78
C ILE A 91 -2.19 8.79 -2.85
N ARG A 92 -2.79 9.35 -3.92
CA ARG A 92 -2.90 10.80 -4.14
C ARG A 92 -4.27 11.20 -4.67
N PRO A 93 -4.92 12.21 -4.00
CA PRO A 93 -4.62 12.70 -2.66
C PRO A 93 -4.86 11.65 -1.59
N ALA A 94 -4.17 11.73 -0.45
CA ALA A 94 -4.45 10.94 0.74
C ALA A 94 -5.16 11.81 1.78
N HIS A 95 -5.86 11.17 2.73
CA HIS A 95 -6.47 11.84 3.89
C HIS A 95 -7.41 12.99 3.52
N SER A 96 -8.23 12.77 2.48
CA SER A 96 -9.28 13.73 2.15
C SER A 96 -10.37 13.74 3.24
N MET A 97 -11.22 14.76 3.24
CA MET A 97 -12.32 14.88 4.21
C MET A 97 -13.31 13.72 4.17
N ASN A 98 -13.30 12.92 3.11
CA ASN A 98 -14.16 11.77 2.91
C ASN A 98 -13.44 10.43 3.14
N ASP A 99 -12.15 10.45 3.52
CA ASP A 99 -11.39 9.25 3.87
C ASP A 99 -11.44 9.00 5.37
N GLY A 100 -11.77 7.77 5.75
CA GLY A 100 -11.74 7.28 7.13
C GLY A 100 -10.48 6.46 7.43
N ASP A 101 -9.32 6.90 6.93
CA ASP A 101 -8.07 6.13 7.01
C ASP A 101 -7.66 5.85 8.45
N CYS A 102 -7.35 4.59 8.71
CA CYS A 102 -6.97 4.13 10.04
C CYS A 102 -5.83 3.12 9.95
N VAL A 103 -4.74 3.36 10.69
CA VAL A 103 -3.62 2.43 10.78
C VAL A 103 -3.40 2.04 12.24
N PHE A 104 -3.27 0.73 12.46
CA PHE A 104 -2.92 0.14 13.73
C PHE A 104 -1.45 -0.27 13.74
N ALA A 105 -0.84 -0.33 14.93
CA ALA A 105 0.50 -0.85 15.10
C ALA A 105 0.55 -1.90 16.20
N VAL A 106 1.34 -2.95 15.98
CA VAL A 106 1.57 -4.05 16.92
C VAL A 106 3.07 -4.30 17.06
N ALA A 107 3.53 -4.42 18.30
CA ALA A 107 4.88 -4.85 18.62
C ALA A 107 4.81 -6.09 19.51
N THR A 108 5.50 -7.18 19.11
CA THR A 108 5.46 -8.44 19.86
C THR A 108 6.59 -8.56 20.88
N GLY A 109 7.69 -7.83 20.67
CA GLY A 109 8.88 -7.93 21.53
C GLY A 109 9.56 -9.30 21.49
N THR A 110 9.32 -10.09 20.46
CA THR A 110 9.78 -11.49 20.38
C THR A 110 11.10 -11.67 19.65
N SER A 111 11.68 -10.59 19.10
CA SER A 111 12.96 -10.66 18.40
C SER A 111 14.07 -11.17 19.32
N PRO A 112 14.92 -12.10 18.85
CA PRO A 112 16.13 -12.47 19.55
C PRO A 112 17.21 -11.38 19.51
N THR A 113 16.99 -10.33 18.72
CA THR A 113 17.94 -9.22 18.58
C THR A 113 17.99 -8.44 19.89
N THR A 114 19.16 -8.43 20.52
CA THR A 114 19.42 -7.59 21.68
C THR A 114 20.36 -6.48 21.26
N PHE A 115 19.93 -5.23 21.39
CA PHE A 115 20.88 -4.14 21.44
C PHE A 115 21.71 -4.24 22.74
N PRO A 116 22.96 -3.77 22.74
CA PRO A 116 23.68 -3.57 24.00
C PRO A 116 22.85 -2.64 24.86
N VAL A 117 22.11 -3.22 25.78
CA VAL A 117 21.09 -2.59 26.60
C VAL A 117 21.79 -1.69 27.62
N SER A 118 21.32 -0.48 27.76
CA SER A 118 21.35 0.23 29.03
C SER A 118 20.91 -0.70 30.16
N THR A 119 21.58 -0.67 31.28
CA THR A 119 21.34 -1.54 32.47
C THR A 119 20.01 -1.22 33.18
N ASP A 120 19.15 -0.41 32.59
CA ASP A 120 17.83 -0.03 33.10
C ASP A 120 16.75 -0.89 32.42
N PRO A 121 16.02 -1.76 33.12
CA PRO A 121 14.96 -2.59 32.55
C PRO A 121 13.73 -1.82 32.07
N SER A 122 13.65 -0.50 32.33
CA SER A 122 12.64 0.39 31.76
C SER A 122 13.03 0.95 30.40
N THR A 123 14.18 0.58 29.87
CA THR A 123 14.72 1.26 28.69
C THR A 123 14.11 0.78 27.41
N ASP A 124 13.44 1.69 26.83
CA ASP A 124 13.12 1.81 25.43
C ASP A 124 14.35 1.62 24.55
N LEU A 125 14.12 1.11 23.34
CA LEU A 125 15.14 1.08 22.30
C LEU A 125 15.80 2.47 22.15
N PRO A 126 17.09 2.53 21.78
CA PRO A 126 17.72 3.81 21.46
C PRO A 126 16.89 4.57 20.43
N ILE A 127 16.72 5.88 20.61
CA ILE A 127 15.88 6.72 19.74
C ILE A 127 16.21 6.57 18.26
N GLY A 128 17.50 6.36 17.92
CA GLY A 128 17.94 6.12 16.55
C GLY A 128 17.41 4.79 15.98
N ALA A 129 17.30 3.73 16.79
CA ALA A 129 16.71 2.46 16.38
C ALA A 129 15.20 2.60 16.19
N VAL A 130 14.52 3.28 17.12
CA VAL A 130 13.09 3.59 16.96
C VAL A 130 12.83 4.36 15.67
N ASN A 131 13.60 5.41 15.38
CA ASN A 131 13.43 6.21 14.16
C ASN A 131 13.62 5.36 12.89
N ARG A 132 14.55 4.41 12.88
CA ARG A 132 14.71 3.50 11.73
C ARG A 132 13.52 2.54 11.58
N LEU A 133 12.95 2.06 12.70
CA LEU A 133 11.71 1.27 12.68
C LEU A 133 10.53 2.08 12.16
N LEU A 134 10.38 3.34 12.56
CA LEU A 134 9.35 4.24 12.06
C LEU A 134 9.49 4.47 10.54
N THR A 135 10.70 4.70 10.05
CA THR A 135 10.96 4.83 8.61
C THR A 135 10.60 3.55 7.87
N ALA A 136 11.04 2.40 8.37
CA ALA A 136 10.70 1.11 7.78
C ALA A 136 9.19 0.85 7.79
N ALA A 137 8.47 1.29 8.82
CA ALA A 137 7.01 1.16 8.90
C ALA A 137 6.31 1.93 7.77
N ALA A 138 6.71 3.19 7.52
CA ALA A 138 6.19 3.96 6.41
C ALA A 138 6.50 3.29 5.05
N ASP A 139 7.73 2.79 4.87
CA ASP A 139 8.15 2.17 3.62
C ASP A 139 7.36 0.88 3.33
N VAL A 140 7.26 -0.04 4.30
CA VAL A 140 6.52 -1.30 4.09
C VAL A 140 5.02 -1.07 3.96
N PHE A 141 4.48 0.00 4.58
CA PHE A 141 3.07 0.33 4.43
C PHE A 141 2.78 0.87 3.03
N ALA A 142 3.63 1.75 2.47
CA ALA A 142 3.53 2.19 1.09
C ALA A 142 3.62 1.00 0.11
N GLU A 143 4.55 0.07 0.34
CA GLU A 143 4.68 -1.15 -0.45
C GLU A 143 3.44 -2.06 -0.34
N SER A 144 2.83 -2.14 0.85
CA SER A 144 1.60 -2.92 1.06
C SER A 144 0.42 -2.34 0.28
N CYS A 145 0.26 -1.00 0.28
CA CYS A 145 -0.76 -0.33 -0.54
C CYS A 145 -0.55 -0.60 -2.03
N THR A 146 0.68 -0.48 -2.52
CA THR A 146 1.02 -0.80 -3.91
C THR A 146 0.73 -2.27 -4.24
N GLY A 147 1.12 -3.17 -3.36
CA GLY A 147 0.88 -4.60 -3.51
C GLY A 147 -0.61 -4.93 -3.63
N ALA A 148 -1.45 -4.30 -2.80
CA ALA A 148 -2.90 -4.49 -2.85
C ALA A 148 -3.48 -4.18 -4.24
N ILE A 149 -3.00 -3.13 -4.89
CA ILE A 149 -3.45 -2.74 -6.24
C ILE A 149 -2.90 -3.66 -7.33
N LEU A 150 -1.61 -3.98 -7.26
CA LEU A 150 -0.95 -4.76 -8.31
C LEU A 150 -1.36 -6.23 -8.31
N THR A 151 -1.78 -6.77 -7.16
CA THR A 151 -2.17 -8.18 -7.01
C THR A 151 -3.68 -8.41 -7.06
N ALA A 152 -4.49 -7.36 -7.00
CA ALA A 152 -5.93 -7.47 -7.07
C ALA A 152 -6.40 -8.12 -8.38
N THR A 153 -7.50 -8.86 -8.30
CA THR A 153 -8.19 -9.46 -9.45
C THR A 153 -9.64 -8.97 -9.49
N SER A 154 -10.20 -8.83 -10.69
CA SER A 154 -11.60 -8.41 -10.85
C SER A 154 -12.57 -9.51 -10.38
N ILE A 155 -13.56 -9.14 -9.58
CA ILE A 155 -14.58 -10.02 -9.00
C ILE A 155 -16.02 -9.53 -9.31
N GLY A 156 -16.23 -8.90 -10.46
CA GLY A 156 -17.56 -8.43 -10.87
C GLY A 156 -17.88 -6.99 -10.50
N GLY A 157 -16.88 -6.17 -10.27
CA GLY A 157 -16.97 -4.71 -10.06
C GLY A 157 -16.08 -3.95 -11.04
N PRO A 158 -15.48 -2.83 -10.62
CA PRO A 158 -14.49 -2.13 -11.40
C PRO A 158 -13.34 -3.06 -11.80
N PRO A 159 -12.71 -2.87 -12.98
CA PRO A 159 -11.61 -3.71 -13.41
C PRO A 159 -10.39 -3.53 -12.50
N ALA A 160 -9.67 -4.62 -12.25
CA ALA A 160 -8.39 -4.58 -11.56
C ALA A 160 -7.29 -3.96 -12.44
N TYR A 161 -6.23 -3.43 -11.81
CA TYR A 161 -5.10 -2.83 -12.53
C TYR A 161 -4.52 -3.75 -13.61
N GLN A 162 -4.41 -5.03 -13.35
CA GLN A 162 -3.89 -6.01 -14.30
C GLN A 162 -4.71 -6.13 -15.58
N ASP A 163 -6.00 -5.81 -15.56
CA ASP A 163 -6.87 -5.91 -16.73
C ASP A 163 -6.59 -4.81 -17.77
N PHE A 164 -5.95 -3.71 -17.35
CA PHE A 164 -5.48 -2.66 -18.27
C PHE A 164 -4.16 -3.03 -18.94
N ALA A 165 -3.34 -3.91 -18.33
CA ALA A 165 -2.10 -4.39 -18.90
C ALA A 165 -2.31 -5.53 -19.91
N ARG A 166 -3.37 -6.31 -19.77
CA ARG A 166 -3.67 -7.43 -20.67
C ARG A 166 -4.05 -6.89 -22.04
N LYS A 167 -3.40 -7.43 -23.09
CA LYS A 167 -3.87 -7.23 -24.47
C LYS A 167 -5.26 -7.84 -24.55
N GLN A 168 -6.26 -7.06 -25.01
CA GLN A 168 -7.53 -7.64 -25.39
C GLN A 168 -7.26 -8.69 -26.49
N SER A 169 -7.45 -9.96 -26.18
CA SER A 169 -7.58 -10.98 -27.22
C SER A 169 -8.80 -10.57 -28.04
N ARG A 170 -8.58 -10.34 -29.35
CA ARG A 170 -9.69 -10.10 -30.28
C ARG A 170 -10.61 -11.31 -30.16
N SER A 171 -11.71 -11.13 -29.44
CA SER A 171 -12.77 -12.11 -29.41
C SER A 171 -13.43 -12.16 -30.77
N GLY A 172 -13.28 -13.32 -31.43
CA GLY A 172 -14.27 -13.84 -32.36
C GLY A 172 -14.32 -13.21 -33.73
N GLY A 173 -13.59 -13.79 -34.67
CA GLY A 173 -14.13 -14.00 -35.97
C GLY A 173 -15.34 -14.94 -35.82
N GLY A 174 -16.55 -14.45 -36.01
CA GLY A 174 -17.73 -15.30 -36.16
C GLY A 174 -17.54 -16.25 -37.35
N PRO A 175 -18.13 -17.44 -37.33
CA PRO A 175 -18.06 -18.37 -38.44
C PRO A 175 -18.70 -17.74 -39.68
N GLY A 176 -17.89 -17.51 -40.69
CA GLY A 176 -18.40 -17.18 -42.02
C GLY A 176 -19.26 -18.32 -42.50
N THR A 177 -20.57 -18.07 -42.61
CA THR A 177 -21.45 -18.94 -43.36
C THR A 177 -21.16 -18.76 -44.82
N SER A 178 -20.44 -19.72 -45.39
CA SER A 178 -20.35 -19.93 -46.84
C SER A 178 -21.62 -20.64 -47.29
N HIS A 179 -22.34 -19.99 -48.17
CA HIS A 179 -23.26 -20.62 -49.11
C HIS A 179 -22.59 -20.73 -50.46
#